data_84f7c94be375177fc12cc3a6f07cd781
#
_entry.id   84f7c94be375177fc12cc3a6f07cd781
#
_cell.length_a   1.000
_cell.length_b   1.000
_cell.length_c   1.000
_cell.angle_alpha   90.00
_cell.angle_beta   90.00
_cell.angle_gamma   90.00
#
_symmetry.space_group_name_H-M   'P 1'
#
loop_
_entity.id
_entity.type
_entity.pdbx_description
1 polymer ?
#
loop_
_entity_poly.entity_id
_entity_poly.type
_entity_poly.pdbx_seq_one_letter_code
_entity_poly.pdbx_strand_id
1 'polypeptide(L)'
;MLENYFNYKKHKTDFKTEVIAGTTTFLTMAYIMFLNPFILSGEFAGPEKGFFDFGAVYTATILATALACFIMAFYGKTWPIGLAPGMGINAFVAFGVCAGMGYTPQEALGAVLVAGVLFLIISLTPIRAWLINSIPRSLKLGIGAGIGLFLAIIGLQIMEVVVDDPVTLVRLGDLSNPLVLLGCATFIAIIVMEKMNIKGNIIIGILVFSIIAWAAGLANFNGIASSPPPMTYLFDFDLSAAMTAGMSTVIFTLLFIDFFDTAGTLTSVANVAGKVDKQGKVKDINKAMLADSVGSVAGAMMGTTTVTSYVESGAGVKAGGKTGMTSLVIGLLFLACIFFAPLATSLPKQIDGAALLFVSVLFVRNITDIEWDDIAESAPAILAMIAMPLTYSISNGIALAFVSYALIKLFTGKFSTTSPAIFIIAILSVISFAVA
;
A
#
# COMPACT_ATOMS: atom_id res chain seq x y z
N MET A 1 25.63 13.89 -19.02
CA MET A 1 24.51 14.76 -18.66
C MET A 1 23.84 14.31 -17.34
N LEU A 2 23.40 13.05 -17.22
CA LEU A 2 22.78 12.49 -16.01
C LEU A 2 23.70 12.52 -14.78
N GLU A 3 25.00 12.23 -14.94
CA GLU A 3 25.99 12.28 -13.87
C GLU A 3 26.06 13.65 -13.18
N ASN A 4 26.03 14.73 -13.97
CA ASN A 4 26.04 16.09 -13.47
C ASN A 4 24.70 16.48 -12.85
N TYR A 5 23.58 16.06 -13.44
CA TYR A 5 22.24 16.35 -12.95
C TYR A 5 21.99 15.73 -11.57
N PHE A 6 22.33 14.46 -11.37
CA PHE A 6 22.19 13.74 -10.12
C PHE A 6 23.38 13.90 -9.16
N ASN A 7 24.43 14.66 -9.55
CA ASN A 7 25.61 14.94 -8.73
C ASN A 7 26.29 13.68 -8.17
N TYR A 8 26.56 12.68 -9.01
CA TYR A 8 27.13 11.38 -8.59
C TYR A 8 28.38 11.54 -7.74
N LYS A 9 29.31 12.43 -8.11
CA LYS A 9 30.54 12.70 -7.35
C LYS A 9 30.26 13.14 -5.91
N LYS A 10 29.29 14.05 -5.72
CA LYS A 10 28.88 14.53 -4.41
C LYS A 10 28.25 13.41 -3.55
N HIS A 11 27.48 12.52 -4.17
CA HIS A 11 26.81 11.40 -3.49
C HIS A 11 27.66 10.14 -3.40
N LYS A 12 28.91 10.17 -3.95
CA LYS A 12 29.80 8.99 -3.98
C LYS A 12 29.10 7.76 -4.54
N THR A 13 28.55 7.88 -5.75
CA THR A 13 27.89 6.84 -6.51
C THR A 13 28.29 6.94 -7.99
N ASP A 14 27.87 6.02 -8.82
CA ASP A 14 28.07 6.00 -10.26
C ASP A 14 26.84 5.44 -10.96
N PHE A 15 26.80 5.57 -12.29
CA PHE A 15 25.65 5.14 -13.11
C PHE A 15 25.31 3.67 -12.92
N LYS A 16 26.34 2.79 -12.91
CA LYS A 16 26.15 1.34 -12.76
C LYS A 16 25.52 0.98 -11.43
N THR A 17 26.01 1.59 -10.35
CA THR A 17 25.47 1.38 -8.99
C THR A 17 24.01 1.83 -8.89
N GLU A 18 23.66 2.99 -9.45
CA GLU A 18 22.28 3.49 -9.46
C GLU A 18 21.34 2.60 -10.29
N VAL A 19 21.79 2.07 -11.42
CA VAL A 19 21.02 1.11 -12.24
C VAL A 19 20.81 -0.20 -11.49
N ILE A 20 21.85 -0.75 -10.86
CA ILE A 20 21.73 -1.97 -10.05
C ILE A 20 20.75 -1.73 -8.88
N ALA A 21 20.83 -0.59 -8.21
CA ALA A 21 19.94 -0.24 -7.12
C ALA A 21 18.48 -0.11 -7.59
N GLY A 22 18.24 0.57 -8.70
CA GLY A 22 16.91 0.72 -9.30
C GLY A 22 16.32 -0.63 -9.72
N THR A 23 17.10 -1.48 -10.38
CA THR A 23 16.69 -2.83 -10.74
C THR A 23 16.39 -3.68 -9.51
N THR A 24 17.20 -3.57 -8.46
CA THR A 24 16.97 -4.29 -7.19
C THR A 24 15.65 -3.87 -6.55
N THR A 25 15.37 -2.58 -6.48
CA THR A 25 14.07 -2.08 -5.96
C THR A 25 12.92 -2.52 -6.85
N PHE A 26 13.05 -2.37 -8.18
CA PHE A 26 12.03 -2.82 -9.13
C PHE A 26 11.67 -4.30 -8.89
N LEU A 27 12.65 -5.19 -8.82
CA LEU A 27 12.40 -6.62 -8.59
C LEU A 27 11.68 -6.91 -7.28
N THR A 28 11.93 -6.12 -6.22
CA THR A 28 11.28 -6.31 -4.92
C THR A 28 9.86 -5.74 -4.86
N MET A 29 9.50 -4.78 -5.73
CA MET A 29 8.16 -4.17 -5.76
C MET A 29 7.37 -4.50 -7.04
N ALA A 30 7.95 -5.25 -8.00
CA ALA A 30 7.30 -5.55 -9.28
C ALA A 30 5.98 -6.31 -9.15
N TYR A 31 5.79 -7.04 -8.05
CA TYR A 31 4.55 -7.76 -7.77
C TYR A 31 3.30 -6.85 -7.78
N ILE A 32 3.46 -5.55 -7.52
CA ILE A 32 2.34 -4.61 -7.48
C ILE A 32 1.61 -4.48 -8.83
N MET A 33 2.31 -4.67 -9.95
CA MET A 33 1.69 -4.62 -11.27
C MET A 33 0.66 -5.76 -11.47
N PHE A 34 0.76 -6.83 -10.72
CA PHE A 34 -0.19 -7.94 -10.70
C PHE A 34 -1.22 -7.79 -9.59
N LEU A 35 -0.76 -7.54 -8.35
CA LEU A 35 -1.64 -7.48 -7.19
C LEU A 35 -2.58 -6.27 -7.18
N ASN A 36 -2.15 -5.10 -7.65
CA ASN A 36 -3.03 -3.94 -7.64
C ASN A 36 -4.27 -4.12 -8.54
N PRO A 37 -4.13 -4.47 -9.83
CA PRO A 37 -5.30 -4.72 -10.67
C PRO A 37 -6.13 -5.92 -10.16
N PHE A 38 -5.50 -6.95 -9.62
CA PHE A 38 -6.18 -8.09 -9.05
C PHE A 38 -7.08 -7.73 -7.85
N ILE A 39 -6.58 -6.90 -6.93
CA ILE A 39 -7.34 -6.43 -5.76
C ILE A 39 -8.46 -5.49 -6.18
N LEU A 40 -8.17 -4.50 -7.04
CA LEU A 40 -9.16 -3.51 -7.44
C LEU A 40 -10.24 -4.09 -8.36
N SER A 41 -9.92 -5.07 -9.20
CA SER A 41 -10.93 -5.75 -10.02
C SER A 41 -11.86 -6.63 -9.20
N GLY A 42 -11.42 -7.12 -8.04
CA GLY A 42 -12.22 -8.01 -7.20
C GLY A 42 -12.59 -9.32 -7.88
N GLU A 43 -11.83 -9.76 -8.89
CA GLU A 43 -12.13 -10.98 -9.68
C GLU A 43 -12.38 -12.22 -8.82
N PHE A 44 -11.75 -12.30 -7.66
CA PHE A 44 -11.96 -13.41 -6.73
C PHE A 44 -13.32 -13.35 -5.98
N ALA A 45 -13.99 -12.19 -5.94
CA ALA A 45 -15.28 -12.00 -5.27
C ALA A 45 -16.49 -12.24 -6.19
N GLY A 46 -16.23 -12.52 -7.48
CA GLY A 46 -17.23 -12.81 -8.50
C GLY A 46 -17.65 -11.61 -9.35
N PRO A 47 -18.13 -11.85 -10.57
CA PRO A 47 -18.31 -10.81 -11.60
C PRO A 47 -19.49 -9.84 -11.34
N GLU A 48 -20.30 -10.06 -10.32
CA GLU A 48 -21.53 -9.28 -10.10
C GLU A 48 -21.36 -8.02 -9.23
N LYS A 49 -20.15 -7.70 -8.76
CA LYS A 49 -19.97 -6.68 -7.70
C LYS A 49 -19.39 -5.32 -8.14
N GLY A 50 -19.39 -5.01 -9.44
CA GLY A 50 -19.09 -3.65 -9.90
C GLY A 50 -17.69 -3.12 -9.58
N PHE A 51 -16.70 -3.99 -9.53
CA PHE A 51 -15.30 -3.63 -9.33
C PHE A 51 -14.67 -3.03 -10.59
N PHE A 52 -13.44 -2.54 -10.46
CA PHE A 52 -12.68 -1.98 -11.57
C PHE A 52 -12.38 -3.04 -12.66
N ASP A 53 -12.24 -2.57 -13.91
CA ASP A 53 -11.71 -3.39 -14.99
C ASP A 53 -10.22 -3.73 -14.75
N PHE A 54 -9.86 -4.99 -14.77
CA PHE A 54 -8.49 -5.45 -14.49
C PHE A 54 -7.47 -4.82 -15.45
N GLY A 55 -7.77 -4.83 -16.75
CA GLY A 55 -6.85 -4.34 -17.77
C GLY A 55 -6.61 -2.84 -17.66
N ALA A 56 -7.67 -2.08 -17.44
CA ALA A 56 -7.59 -0.63 -17.23
C ALA A 56 -6.73 -0.28 -16.00
N VAL A 57 -6.96 -0.99 -14.87
CA VAL A 57 -6.18 -0.79 -13.65
C VAL A 57 -4.73 -1.23 -13.84
N TYR A 58 -4.48 -2.31 -14.60
CA TYR A 58 -3.11 -2.74 -14.91
C TYR A 58 -2.32 -1.63 -15.61
N THR A 59 -2.89 -1.06 -16.66
CA THR A 59 -2.27 0.03 -17.40
C THR A 59 -2.09 1.28 -16.52
N ALA A 60 -3.14 1.65 -15.78
CA ALA A 60 -3.11 2.78 -14.84
C ALA A 60 -2.03 2.61 -13.75
N THR A 61 -1.91 1.41 -13.19
CA THR A 61 -0.89 1.08 -12.17
C THR A 61 0.53 1.33 -12.70
N ILE A 62 0.82 0.84 -13.89
CA ILE A 62 2.15 0.99 -14.51
C ILE A 62 2.45 2.44 -14.81
N LEU A 63 1.52 3.16 -15.43
CA LEU A 63 1.73 4.55 -15.81
C LEU A 63 1.81 5.48 -14.60
N ALA A 64 0.96 5.29 -13.59
CA ALA A 64 1.00 6.06 -12.36
C ALA A 64 2.30 5.82 -11.57
N THR A 65 2.73 4.55 -11.48
CA THR A 65 4.01 4.17 -10.88
C THR A 65 5.19 4.81 -11.60
N ALA A 66 5.22 4.71 -12.94
CA ALA A 66 6.30 5.28 -13.74
C ALA A 66 6.36 6.80 -13.59
N LEU A 67 5.21 7.49 -13.68
CA LEU A 67 5.12 8.94 -13.53
C LEU A 67 5.57 9.38 -12.13
N ALA A 68 5.08 8.74 -11.07
CA ALA A 68 5.46 9.08 -9.69
C ALA A 68 6.96 8.86 -9.45
N CYS A 69 7.52 7.75 -9.97
CA CYS A 69 8.95 7.50 -9.92
C CYS A 69 9.76 8.55 -10.70
N PHE A 70 9.26 9.05 -11.84
CA PHE A 70 9.91 10.14 -12.58
C PHE A 70 9.84 11.47 -11.80
N ILE A 71 8.71 11.77 -11.17
CA ILE A 71 8.59 12.96 -10.30
C ILE A 71 9.58 12.85 -9.14
N MET A 72 9.67 11.69 -8.49
CA MET A 72 10.66 11.46 -7.42
C MET A 72 12.09 11.59 -7.96
N ALA A 73 12.39 11.07 -9.14
CA ALA A 73 13.70 11.16 -9.77
C ALA A 73 14.13 12.62 -10.00
N PHE A 74 13.27 13.42 -10.62
CA PHE A 74 13.62 14.76 -11.05
C PHE A 74 13.41 15.83 -9.98
N TYR A 75 12.36 15.72 -9.18
CA TYR A 75 12.07 16.65 -8.10
C TYR A 75 12.69 16.20 -6.77
N GLY A 76 12.55 14.96 -6.40
CA GLY A 76 13.16 14.38 -5.20
C GLY A 76 14.68 14.34 -5.22
N LYS A 77 15.28 14.19 -6.38
CA LYS A 77 16.73 14.18 -6.75
C LYS A 77 17.65 13.31 -5.90
N THR A 78 17.54 13.41 -4.58
CA THR A 78 18.39 12.73 -3.60
C THR A 78 17.71 11.53 -2.96
N TRP A 79 16.50 11.19 -3.42
CA TRP A 79 15.72 10.11 -2.85
C TRP A 79 15.67 8.91 -3.82
N PRO A 80 16.37 7.81 -3.49
CA PRO A 80 16.36 6.58 -4.30
C PRO A 80 15.14 5.71 -3.93
N ILE A 81 13.92 6.21 -4.22
CA ILE A 81 12.66 5.59 -3.78
C ILE A 81 11.79 5.23 -4.98
N GLY A 82 11.23 4.02 -4.96
CA GLY A 82 10.14 3.59 -5.81
C GLY A 82 8.79 3.95 -5.20
N LEU A 83 7.88 4.39 -6.04
CA LEU A 83 6.50 4.71 -5.70
C LEU A 83 5.56 3.88 -6.56
N ALA A 84 4.47 3.40 -5.94
CA ALA A 84 3.41 2.66 -6.62
C ALA A 84 2.11 2.72 -5.81
N PRO A 85 0.95 2.29 -6.36
CA PRO A 85 -0.30 2.25 -5.61
C PRO A 85 -0.18 1.49 -4.29
N GLY A 86 -0.72 2.06 -3.22
CA GLY A 86 -0.59 1.55 -1.85
C GLY A 86 -1.49 0.35 -1.58
N MET A 87 -0.93 -0.80 -1.17
CA MET A 87 -1.66 -2.07 -1.01
C MET A 87 -2.81 -1.98 0.00
N GLY A 88 -2.62 -1.33 1.15
CA GLY A 88 -3.66 -1.13 2.15
C GLY A 88 -4.81 -0.26 1.62
N ILE A 89 -4.46 0.78 0.85
CA ILE A 89 -5.42 1.69 0.23
C ILE A 89 -6.23 0.97 -0.86
N ASN A 90 -5.57 0.17 -1.69
CA ASN A 90 -6.21 -0.62 -2.75
C ASN A 90 -7.27 -1.55 -2.17
N ALA A 91 -6.92 -2.28 -1.12
CA ALA A 91 -7.84 -3.17 -0.43
C ALA A 91 -8.99 -2.40 0.24
N PHE A 92 -8.73 -1.24 0.83
CA PHE A 92 -9.79 -0.40 1.39
C PHE A 92 -10.75 0.12 0.33
N VAL A 93 -10.23 0.58 -0.82
CA VAL A 93 -11.07 1.04 -1.94
C VAL A 93 -11.91 -0.10 -2.50
N ALA A 94 -11.30 -1.26 -2.79
CA ALA A 94 -12.02 -2.40 -3.34
C ALA A 94 -13.07 -2.97 -2.37
N PHE A 95 -12.64 -3.32 -1.16
CA PHE A 95 -13.49 -4.07 -0.22
C PHE A 95 -14.31 -3.17 0.71
N GLY A 96 -13.72 -2.08 1.21
CA GLY A 96 -14.42 -1.16 2.10
C GLY A 96 -15.39 -0.28 1.33
N VAL A 97 -14.91 0.39 0.27
CA VAL A 97 -15.70 1.40 -0.45
C VAL A 97 -16.60 0.78 -1.50
N CYS A 98 -16.06 0.02 -2.45
CA CYS A 98 -16.86 -0.54 -3.54
C CYS A 98 -17.74 -1.71 -3.07
N ALA A 99 -17.15 -2.75 -2.44
CA ALA A 99 -17.91 -3.92 -2.02
C ALA A 99 -18.75 -3.67 -0.76
N GLY A 100 -18.19 -3.00 0.24
CA GLY A 100 -18.83 -2.83 1.55
C GLY A 100 -19.87 -1.73 1.58
N MET A 101 -19.58 -0.58 0.96
CA MET A 101 -20.49 0.58 0.93
C MET A 101 -21.29 0.69 -0.36
N GLY A 102 -21.00 -0.11 -1.39
CA GLY A 102 -21.75 -0.16 -2.66
C GLY A 102 -21.43 0.98 -3.62
N TYR A 103 -20.35 1.71 -3.45
CA TYR A 103 -19.94 2.78 -4.36
C TYR A 103 -19.32 2.23 -5.66
N THR A 104 -19.55 2.94 -6.74
CA THR A 104 -18.94 2.64 -8.04
C THR A 104 -17.45 2.98 -8.07
N PRO A 105 -16.67 2.41 -9.01
CA PRO A 105 -15.27 2.79 -9.22
C PRO A 105 -15.06 4.30 -9.41
N GLN A 106 -15.94 4.97 -10.16
CA GLN A 106 -15.84 6.41 -10.42
C GLN A 106 -16.04 7.25 -9.15
N GLU A 107 -17.01 6.87 -8.31
CA GLU A 107 -17.26 7.52 -7.02
C GLU A 107 -16.06 7.31 -6.06
N ALA A 108 -15.53 6.10 -6.02
CA ALA A 108 -14.34 5.78 -5.23
C ALA A 108 -13.10 6.56 -5.71
N LEU A 109 -12.88 6.67 -7.03
CA LEU A 109 -11.80 7.49 -7.61
C LEU A 109 -11.97 8.98 -7.31
N GLY A 110 -13.21 9.49 -7.26
CA GLY A 110 -13.52 10.84 -6.80
C GLY A 110 -13.02 11.08 -5.38
N ALA A 111 -13.29 10.14 -4.45
CA ALA A 111 -12.80 10.22 -3.08
C ALA A 111 -11.27 10.11 -2.98
N VAL A 112 -10.65 9.21 -3.77
CA VAL A 112 -9.18 9.07 -3.86
C VAL A 112 -8.54 10.37 -4.35
N LEU A 113 -9.13 11.01 -5.37
CA LEU A 113 -8.63 12.28 -5.91
C LEU A 113 -8.70 13.39 -4.85
N VAL A 114 -9.83 13.53 -4.16
CA VAL A 114 -9.98 14.54 -3.10
C VAL A 114 -8.99 14.28 -1.96
N ALA A 115 -8.81 13.04 -1.52
CA ALA A 115 -7.82 12.67 -0.51
C ALA A 115 -6.39 13.00 -0.97
N GLY A 116 -6.04 12.69 -2.21
CA GLY A 116 -4.73 13.03 -2.80
C GLY A 116 -4.47 14.54 -2.88
N VAL A 117 -5.46 15.33 -3.26
CA VAL A 117 -5.37 16.81 -3.27
C VAL A 117 -5.20 17.35 -1.85
N LEU A 118 -5.95 16.84 -0.87
CA LEU A 118 -5.77 17.21 0.54
C LEU A 118 -4.38 16.83 1.05
N PHE A 119 -3.87 15.66 0.68
CA PHE A 119 -2.51 15.24 1.01
C PHE A 119 -1.47 16.19 0.40
N LEU A 120 -1.67 16.60 -0.85
CA LEU A 120 -0.80 17.58 -1.53
C LEU A 120 -0.81 18.93 -0.77
N ILE A 121 -1.98 19.44 -0.38
CA ILE A 121 -2.11 20.67 0.40
C ILE A 121 -1.39 20.55 1.74
N ILE A 122 -1.61 19.46 2.48
CA ILE A 122 -0.94 19.20 3.76
C ILE A 122 0.58 19.11 3.58
N SER A 123 1.05 18.49 2.50
CA SER A 123 2.48 18.35 2.19
C SER A 123 3.18 19.69 1.91
N LEU A 124 2.43 20.70 1.45
CA LEU A 124 2.92 22.07 1.24
C LEU A 124 2.91 22.92 2.50
N THR A 125 2.26 22.48 3.58
CA THR A 125 2.06 23.26 4.81
C THR A 125 2.86 22.72 6.00
N PRO A 126 3.07 23.52 7.07
CA PRO A 126 3.66 23.04 8.31
C PRO A 126 2.78 22.05 9.09
N ILE A 127 1.50 21.94 8.76
CA ILE A 127 0.50 21.06 9.42
C ILE A 127 0.99 19.60 9.43
N ARG A 128 1.70 19.21 8.39
CA ARG A 128 2.30 17.87 8.28
C ARG A 128 3.16 17.48 9.47
N ALA A 129 4.11 18.34 9.87
CA ALA A 129 5.00 18.03 10.98
C ALA A 129 4.22 17.93 12.29
N TRP A 130 3.20 18.77 12.46
CA TRP A 130 2.30 18.71 13.60
C TRP A 130 1.51 17.40 13.62
N LEU A 131 0.92 16.96 12.51
CA LEU A 131 0.19 15.69 12.42
C LEU A 131 1.07 14.48 12.76
N ILE A 132 2.27 14.38 12.15
CA ILE A 132 3.19 13.26 12.41
C ILE A 132 3.54 13.17 13.90
N ASN A 133 3.78 14.31 14.55
CA ASN A 133 4.18 14.34 15.96
C ASN A 133 3.00 14.23 16.94
N SER A 134 1.77 14.44 16.46
CA SER A 134 0.57 14.46 17.31
C SER A 134 0.04 13.08 17.64
N ILE A 135 0.36 12.07 16.82
CA ILE A 135 -0.17 10.71 17.02
C ILE A 135 0.87 9.85 17.72
N PRO A 136 0.49 9.15 18.82
CA PRO A 136 1.38 8.28 19.55
C PRO A 136 1.96 7.16 18.70
N ARG A 137 3.19 6.77 19.00
CA ARG A 137 3.91 5.74 18.25
C ARG A 137 3.16 4.41 18.24
N SER A 138 2.71 3.96 19.42
CA SER A 138 1.99 2.70 19.58
C SER A 138 0.72 2.66 18.73
N LEU A 139 -0.01 3.78 18.66
CA LEU A 139 -1.24 3.88 17.86
C LEU A 139 -0.93 3.77 16.34
N LYS A 140 0.11 4.45 15.85
CA LYS A 140 0.57 4.34 14.45
C LYS A 140 0.97 2.90 14.10
N LEU A 141 1.71 2.24 14.97
CA LEU A 141 2.15 0.86 14.78
C LEU A 141 0.97 -0.12 14.81
N GLY A 142 0.02 0.09 15.72
CA GLY A 142 -1.21 -0.70 15.79
C GLY A 142 -2.07 -0.57 14.54
N ILE A 143 -2.22 0.65 14.00
CA ILE A 143 -2.93 0.89 12.73
C ILE A 143 -2.21 0.20 11.56
N GLY A 144 -0.89 0.36 11.45
CA GLY A 144 -0.11 -0.32 10.42
C GLY A 144 -0.24 -1.85 10.49
N ALA A 145 -0.13 -2.42 11.68
CA ALA A 145 -0.31 -3.85 11.90
C ALA A 145 -1.76 -4.30 11.62
N GLY A 146 -2.76 -3.47 11.95
CA GLY A 146 -4.17 -3.72 11.62
C GLY A 146 -4.41 -3.80 10.12
N ILE A 147 -3.82 -2.89 9.34
CA ILE A 147 -3.82 -2.97 7.87
C ILE A 147 -3.18 -4.28 7.41
N GLY A 148 -2.04 -4.66 8.00
CA GLY A 148 -1.40 -5.94 7.72
C GLY A 148 -2.32 -7.13 7.98
N LEU A 149 -2.98 -7.19 9.12
CA LEU A 149 -3.92 -8.27 9.46
C LEU A 149 -5.16 -8.27 8.54
N PHE A 150 -5.62 -7.09 8.12
CA PHE A 150 -6.68 -6.95 7.12
C PHE A 150 -6.24 -7.53 5.76
N LEU A 151 -5.03 -7.26 5.31
CA LEU A 151 -4.47 -7.88 4.11
C LEU A 151 -4.29 -9.39 4.28
N ALA A 152 -3.96 -9.86 5.49
CA ALA A 152 -3.80 -11.28 5.78
C ALA A 152 -5.11 -12.06 5.61
N ILE A 153 -6.22 -11.58 6.16
CA ILE A 153 -7.51 -12.27 6.00
C ILE A 153 -7.95 -12.30 4.54
N ILE A 154 -7.75 -11.21 3.80
CA ILE A 154 -8.03 -11.15 2.37
C ILE A 154 -7.15 -12.15 1.61
N GLY A 155 -5.85 -12.17 1.86
CA GLY A 155 -4.92 -13.11 1.23
C GLY A 155 -5.30 -14.56 1.48
N LEU A 156 -5.66 -14.91 2.71
CA LEU A 156 -6.11 -16.26 3.08
C LEU A 156 -7.44 -16.64 2.42
N GLN A 157 -8.36 -15.69 2.23
CA GLN A 157 -9.62 -15.93 1.51
C GLN A 157 -9.38 -16.10 0.00
N ILE A 158 -8.53 -15.28 -0.61
CA ILE A 158 -8.13 -15.39 -2.01
C ILE A 158 -7.45 -16.75 -2.27
N MET A 159 -6.61 -17.20 -1.33
CA MET A 159 -5.98 -18.53 -1.37
C MET A 159 -6.99 -19.66 -1.15
N GLU A 160 -8.23 -19.36 -0.73
CA GLU A 160 -9.23 -20.35 -0.32
C GLU A 160 -8.77 -21.22 0.88
N VAL A 161 -7.77 -20.77 1.64
CA VAL A 161 -7.35 -21.39 2.90
C VAL A 161 -8.34 -21.06 4.01
N VAL A 162 -8.90 -19.85 4.00
CA VAL A 162 -10.00 -19.43 4.87
C VAL A 162 -11.21 -19.19 4.00
N VAL A 163 -12.33 -19.82 4.34
CA VAL A 163 -13.61 -19.69 3.64
C VAL A 163 -14.69 -19.27 4.65
N ASP A 164 -15.79 -18.74 4.14
CA ASP A 164 -16.94 -18.33 4.96
C ASP A 164 -17.61 -19.53 5.63
N ASP A 165 -18.20 -19.29 6.77
CA ASP A 165 -19.00 -20.24 7.53
C ASP A 165 -20.13 -19.50 8.26
N PRO A 166 -21.38 -19.92 8.11
CA PRO A 166 -22.54 -19.22 8.69
C PRO A 166 -22.61 -19.26 10.21
N VAL A 167 -21.84 -20.12 10.87
CA VAL A 167 -21.86 -20.29 12.34
C VAL A 167 -20.65 -19.62 12.98
N THR A 168 -19.45 -19.87 12.42
CA THR A 168 -18.17 -19.40 13.00
C THR A 168 -17.60 -18.20 12.26
N LEU A 169 -18.31 -17.65 11.26
CA LEU A 169 -17.92 -16.61 10.31
C LEU A 169 -16.87 -17.06 9.31
N VAL A 170 -15.86 -17.80 9.75
CA VAL A 170 -14.80 -18.34 8.90
C VAL A 170 -14.42 -19.76 9.34
N ARG A 171 -13.98 -20.58 8.40
CA ARG A 171 -13.45 -21.94 8.63
C ARG A 171 -12.29 -22.24 7.70
N LEU A 172 -11.60 -23.34 7.96
CA LEU A 172 -10.56 -23.86 7.08
C LEU A 172 -11.18 -24.35 5.77
N GLY A 173 -10.61 -23.93 4.65
CA GLY A 173 -11.00 -24.38 3.31
C GLY A 173 -10.52 -25.79 2.98
N ASP A 174 -10.72 -26.19 1.72
CA ASP A 174 -10.32 -27.51 1.23
C ASP A 174 -8.84 -27.51 0.85
N LEU A 175 -7.99 -28.01 1.76
CA LEU A 175 -6.57 -28.16 1.52
C LEU A 175 -6.21 -29.32 0.57
N SER A 176 -7.18 -30.11 0.11
CA SER A 176 -6.93 -31.15 -0.92
C SER A 176 -6.92 -30.55 -2.33
N ASN A 177 -7.44 -29.32 -2.52
CA ASN A 177 -7.42 -28.63 -3.80
C ASN A 177 -5.96 -28.29 -4.20
N PRO A 178 -5.49 -28.74 -5.37
CA PRO A 178 -4.11 -28.51 -5.81
C PRO A 178 -3.73 -27.02 -5.91
N LEU A 179 -4.65 -26.13 -6.30
CA LEU A 179 -4.38 -24.68 -6.36
C LEU A 179 -4.20 -24.06 -4.97
N VAL A 180 -4.98 -24.52 -3.97
CA VAL A 180 -4.81 -24.09 -2.57
C VAL A 180 -3.45 -24.53 -2.04
N LEU A 181 -3.05 -25.79 -2.32
CA LEU A 181 -1.72 -26.29 -1.95
C LEU A 181 -0.60 -25.52 -2.64
N LEU A 182 -0.76 -25.18 -3.93
CA LEU A 182 0.22 -24.35 -4.64
C LEU A 182 0.31 -22.93 -4.05
N GLY A 183 -0.81 -22.32 -3.65
CA GLY A 183 -0.81 -21.06 -2.93
C GLY A 183 -0.04 -21.15 -1.61
N CYS A 184 -0.31 -22.17 -0.80
CA CYS A 184 0.44 -22.41 0.44
C CYS A 184 1.94 -22.63 0.17
N ALA A 185 2.29 -23.42 -0.83
CA ALA A 185 3.67 -23.65 -1.22
C ALA A 185 4.36 -22.37 -1.71
N THR A 186 3.63 -21.51 -2.46
CA THR A 186 4.12 -20.20 -2.90
C THR A 186 4.46 -19.32 -1.71
N PHE A 187 3.56 -19.22 -0.73
CA PHE A 187 3.79 -18.43 0.49
C PHE A 187 5.05 -18.89 1.24
N ILE A 188 5.19 -20.20 1.46
CA ILE A 188 6.36 -20.77 2.13
C ILE A 188 7.64 -20.51 1.31
N ALA A 189 7.58 -20.68 -0.01
CA ALA A 189 8.74 -20.45 -0.88
C ALA A 189 9.19 -18.98 -0.85
N ILE A 190 8.25 -18.02 -0.85
CA ILE A 190 8.54 -16.59 -0.71
C ILE A 190 9.27 -16.32 0.62
N ILE A 191 8.78 -16.88 1.73
CA ILE A 191 9.43 -16.74 3.06
C ILE A 191 10.85 -17.33 3.05
N VAL A 192 11.02 -18.51 2.49
CA VAL A 192 12.34 -19.16 2.39
C VAL A 192 13.30 -18.30 1.58
N MET A 193 12.87 -17.82 0.41
CA MET A 193 13.67 -16.91 -0.42
C MET A 193 14.01 -15.60 0.28
N GLU A 194 13.05 -15.03 1.04
CA GLU A 194 13.32 -13.84 1.87
C GLU A 194 14.39 -14.11 2.93
N LYS A 195 14.29 -15.24 3.64
CA LYS A 195 15.29 -15.65 4.63
C LYS A 195 16.66 -15.88 4.02
N MET A 196 16.71 -16.34 2.77
CA MET A 196 17.95 -16.51 1.98
C MET A 196 18.45 -15.19 1.37
N ASN A 197 17.76 -14.08 1.60
CA ASN A 197 18.05 -12.75 1.03
C ASN A 197 18.02 -12.72 -0.52
N ILE A 198 17.19 -13.55 -1.16
CA ILE A 198 16.98 -13.56 -2.60
C ILE A 198 16.12 -12.34 -2.96
N LYS A 199 16.65 -11.44 -3.78
CA LYS A 199 15.95 -10.25 -4.22
C LYS A 199 14.85 -10.60 -5.24
N GLY A 200 13.68 -9.96 -5.11
CA GLY A 200 12.54 -10.28 -5.96
C GLY A 200 11.84 -11.59 -5.60
N ASN A 201 12.00 -12.06 -4.37
CA ASN A 201 11.39 -13.27 -3.86
C ASN A 201 9.88 -13.39 -4.16
N ILE A 202 9.12 -12.29 -4.04
CA ILE A 202 7.68 -12.29 -4.31
C ILE A 202 7.42 -12.56 -5.78
N ILE A 203 8.03 -11.77 -6.68
CA ILE A 203 7.83 -11.94 -8.13
C ILE A 203 8.34 -13.29 -8.63
N ILE A 204 9.46 -13.78 -8.11
CA ILE A 204 9.99 -15.11 -8.42
C ILE A 204 9.00 -16.19 -7.95
N GLY A 205 8.46 -16.08 -6.73
CA GLY A 205 7.47 -16.99 -6.19
C GLY A 205 6.21 -17.04 -7.07
N ILE A 206 5.64 -15.88 -7.40
CA ILE A 206 4.48 -15.77 -8.28
C ILE A 206 4.76 -16.49 -9.61
N LEU A 207 5.83 -16.14 -10.31
CA LEU A 207 6.11 -16.68 -11.65
C LEU A 207 6.42 -18.17 -11.62
N VAL A 208 7.25 -18.65 -10.70
CA VAL A 208 7.62 -20.09 -10.62
C VAL A 208 6.40 -20.95 -10.35
N PHE A 209 5.57 -20.60 -9.38
CA PHE A 209 4.40 -21.40 -9.04
C PHE A 209 3.27 -21.27 -10.07
N SER A 210 3.15 -20.13 -10.76
CA SER A 210 2.26 -20.00 -11.90
C SER A 210 2.69 -20.89 -13.07
N ILE A 211 3.98 -20.96 -13.38
CA ILE A 211 4.50 -21.89 -14.40
C ILE A 211 4.17 -23.35 -14.02
N ILE A 212 4.31 -23.72 -12.75
CA ILE A 212 3.93 -25.06 -12.27
C ILE A 212 2.42 -25.30 -12.46
N ALA A 213 1.58 -24.31 -12.12
CA ALA A 213 0.12 -24.41 -12.30
C ALA A 213 -0.27 -24.58 -13.78
N TRP A 214 0.35 -23.80 -14.68
CA TRP A 214 0.10 -23.93 -16.12
C TRP A 214 0.58 -25.27 -16.67
N ALA A 215 1.80 -25.71 -16.30
CA ALA A 215 2.34 -27.00 -16.73
C ALA A 215 1.51 -28.20 -16.24
N ALA A 216 0.90 -28.08 -15.06
CA ALA A 216 0.00 -29.08 -14.49
C ALA A 216 -1.44 -29.00 -15.05
N GLY A 217 -1.75 -28.03 -15.92
CA GLY A 217 -3.11 -27.83 -16.46
C GLY A 217 -4.13 -27.33 -15.43
N LEU A 218 -3.67 -26.75 -14.31
CA LEU A 218 -4.51 -26.24 -13.22
C LEU A 218 -4.99 -24.80 -13.47
N ALA A 219 -4.36 -24.08 -14.39
CA ALA A 219 -4.71 -22.72 -14.76
C ALA A 219 -4.45 -22.47 -16.25
N ASN A 220 -5.14 -21.47 -16.82
CA ASN A 220 -4.99 -21.09 -18.22
C ASN A 220 -3.84 -20.10 -18.40
N PHE A 221 -3.12 -20.24 -19.50
CA PHE A 221 -2.08 -19.30 -19.90
C PHE A 221 -2.56 -18.48 -21.10
N ASN A 222 -2.75 -17.17 -20.91
CA ASN A 222 -3.33 -16.26 -21.92
C ASN A 222 -2.26 -15.58 -22.80
N GLY A 223 -0.99 -15.93 -22.62
CA GLY A 223 0.14 -15.34 -23.34
C GLY A 223 1.02 -14.46 -22.49
N ILE A 224 2.13 -13.98 -23.07
CA ILE A 224 3.12 -13.16 -22.35
C ILE A 224 2.85 -11.67 -22.54
N ALA A 225 2.57 -11.24 -23.77
CA ALA A 225 2.50 -9.83 -24.13
C ALA A 225 1.39 -9.54 -25.13
N SER A 226 0.81 -8.36 -25.02
CA SER A 226 -0.16 -7.79 -25.96
C SER A 226 0.01 -6.27 -26.07
N SER A 227 -0.81 -5.61 -26.88
CA SER A 227 -1.00 -4.16 -26.76
C SER A 227 -1.51 -3.81 -25.37
N PRO A 228 -1.11 -2.66 -24.79
CA PRO A 228 -1.62 -2.22 -23.49
C PRO A 228 -3.15 -2.15 -23.49
N PRO A 229 -3.81 -2.64 -22.43
CA PRO A 229 -5.25 -2.46 -22.26
C PRO A 229 -5.66 -0.98 -22.23
N PRO A 230 -6.89 -0.63 -22.66
CA PRO A 230 -7.36 0.74 -22.66
C PRO A 230 -7.52 1.29 -21.23
N MET A 231 -7.24 2.57 -21.04
CA MET A 231 -7.40 3.27 -19.75
C MET A 231 -8.85 3.79 -19.62
N THR A 232 -9.79 2.91 -19.30
CA THR A 232 -11.22 3.27 -19.23
C THR A 232 -11.53 4.27 -18.13
N TYR A 233 -10.73 4.33 -17.07
CA TYR A 233 -10.92 5.26 -15.94
C TYR A 233 -10.04 6.52 -16.02
N LEU A 234 -9.40 6.80 -17.15
CA LEU A 234 -8.59 8.01 -17.31
C LEU A 234 -9.48 9.27 -17.21
N PHE A 235 -9.27 10.08 -16.17
CA PHE A 235 -10.10 11.24 -15.82
C PHE A 235 -11.58 10.92 -15.61
N ASP A 236 -11.94 9.65 -15.40
CA ASP A 236 -13.30 9.20 -15.16
C ASP A 236 -13.56 9.01 -13.66
N PHE A 237 -13.84 10.10 -12.97
CA PHE A 237 -14.11 10.13 -11.52
C PHE A 237 -15.33 11.02 -11.22
N ASP A 238 -16.14 10.64 -10.25
CA ASP A 238 -17.31 11.40 -9.80
C ASP A 238 -16.99 12.20 -8.53
N LEU A 239 -16.78 13.52 -8.71
CA LEU A 239 -16.55 14.44 -7.59
C LEU A 239 -17.84 14.78 -6.85
N SER A 240 -19.03 14.64 -7.47
CA SER A 240 -20.29 14.96 -6.80
C SER A 240 -20.59 13.96 -5.68
N ALA A 241 -20.34 12.68 -5.92
CA ALA A 241 -20.41 11.64 -4.90
C ALA A 241 -19.40 11.83 -3.78
N ALA A 242 -18.18 12.28 -4.11
CA ALA A 242 -17.14 12.55 -3.12
C ALA A 242 -17.51 13.65 -2.11
N MET A 243 -18.46 14.54 -2.46
CA MET A 243 -18.94 15.60 -1.57
C MET A 243 -20.09 15.16 -0.64
N THR A 244 -20.50 13.91 -0.67
CA THR A 244 -21.53 13.37 0.23
C THR A 244 -20.99 13.10 1.65
N ALA A 245 -21.87 13.10 2.64
CA ALA A 245 -21.50 12.85 4.02
C ALA A 245 -20.86 11.46 4.21
N GLY A 246 -21.36 10.42 3.52
CA GLY A 246 -20.80 9.07 3.56
C GLY A 246 -19.36 9.00 3.04
N MET A 247 -19.07 9.76 1.97
CA MET A 247 -17.71 9.83 1.41
C MET A 247 -16.71 10.63 2.25
N SER A 248 -17.16 11.50 3.15
CA SER A 248 -16.25 12.27 4.00
C SER A 248 -15.37 11.36 4.88
N THR A 249 -15.93 10.29 5.40
CA THR A 249 -15.19 9.27 6.18
C THR A 249 -14.21 8.50 5.30
N VAL A 250 -14.60 8.15 4.08
CA VAL A 250 -13.74 7.49 3.10
C VAL A 250 -12.54 8.37 2.78
N ILE A 251 -12.78 9.65 2.44
CA ILE A 251 -11.73 10.63 2.12
C ILE A 251 -10.78 10.80 3.30
N PHE A 252 -11.31 10.95 4.52
CA PHE A 252 -10.49 11.06 5.72
C PHE A 252 -9.61 9.82 5.93
N THR A 253 -10.19 8.64 5.76
CA THR A 253 -9.46 7.37 5.92
C THR A 253 -8.36 7.21 4.87
N LEU A 254 -8.67 7.49 3.60
CA LEU A 254 -7.69 7.47 2.51
C LEU A 254 -6.53 8.43 2.76
N LEU A 255 -6.85 9.69 3.12
CA LEU A 255 -5.86 10.70 3.46
C LEU A 255 -4.98 10.25 4.63
N PHE A 256 -5.59 9.68 5.67
CA PHE A 256 -4.90 9.25 6.86
C PHE A 256 -3.94 8.08 6.56
N ILE A 257 -4.42 7.05 5.86
CA ILE A 257 -3.60 5.90 5.50
C ILE A 257 -2.43 6.35 4.61
N ASP A 258 -2.69 7.09 3.54
CA ASP A 258 -1.69 7.54 2.58
C ASP A 258 -0.61 8.41 3.25
N PHE A 259 -1.04 9.35 4.08
CA PHE A 259 -0.14 10.23 4.82
C PHE A 259 0.79 9.47 5.77
N PHE A 260 0.27 8.51 6.55
CA PHE A 260 1.07 7.79 7.55
C PHE A 260 1.91 6.68 6.93
N ASP A 261 1.43 6.02 5.89
CA ASP A 261 2.19 5.03 5.12
C ASP A 261 3.42 5.69 4.48
N THR A 262 3.22 6.80 3.78
CA THR A 262 4.31 7.60 3.21
C THR A 262 5.29 8.10 4.28
N ALA A 263 4.80 8.69 5.37
CA ALA A 263 5.67 9.22 6.42
C ALA A 263 6.50 8.11 7.10
N GLY A 264 5.89 6.96 7.36
CA GLY A 264 6.53 5.78 7.93
C GLY A 264 7.60 5.21 7.01
N THR A 265 7.24 5.00 5.75
CA THR A 265 8.16 4.47 4.72
C THR A 265 9.33 5.40 4.46
N LEU A 266 9.09 6.70 4.26
CA LEU A 266 10.17 7.67 4.05
C LEU A 266 11.12 7.74 5.23
N THR A 267 10.61 7.66 6.46
CA THR A 267 11.46 7.64 7.66
C THR A 267 12.30 6.36 7.73
N SER A 268 11.69 5.20 7.45
CA SER A 268 12.37 3.91 7.42
C SER A 268 13.48 3.90 6.37
N VAL A 269 13.18 4.30 5.13
CA VAL A 269 14.18 4.36 4.05
C VAL A 269 15.25 5.41 4.33
N ALA A 270 14.92 6.55 4.95
CA ALA A 270 15.87 7.56 5.37
C ALA A 270 16.91 7.02 6.37
N ASN A 271 16.47 6.20 7.33
CA ASN A 271 17.37 5.54 8.28
C ASN A 271 18.37 4.64 7.55
N VAL A 272 17.90 3.80 6.61
CA VAL A 272 18.76 2.93 5.81
C VAL A 272 19.71 3.73 4.92
N ALA A 273 19.23 4.87 4.39
CA ALA A 273 20.01 5.76 3.52
C ALA A 273 20.97 6.70 4.26
N GLY A 274 21.00 6.67 5.60
CA GLY A 274 21.80 7.57 6.41
C GLY A 274 21.41 9.06 6.26
N LYS A 275 20.13 9.34 6.01
CA LYS A 275 19.58 10.69 5.83
C LYS A 275 18.97 11.28 7.10
N VAL A 276 19.03 10.57 8.20
CA VAL A 276 18.57 11.03 9.52
C VAL A 276 19.71 11.68 10.26
N ASP A 277 19.54 12.91 10.72
CA ASP A 277 20.54 13.62 11.51
C ASP A 277 20.53 13.17 13.00
N LYS A 278 21.47 13.71 13.78
CA LYS A 278 21.61 13.37 15.22
C LYS A 278 20.39 13.79 16.06
N GLN A 279 19.56 14.69 15.55
CA GLN A 279 18.32 15.17 16.16
C GLN A 279 17.08 14.38 15.69
N GLY A 280 17.28 13.33 14.87
CA GLY A 280 16.18 12.52 14.30
C GLY A 280 15.46 13.17 13.13
N LYS A 281 15.97 14.31 12.60
CA LYS A 281 15.34 15.01 11.47
C LYS A 281 15.79 14.40 10.14
N VAL A 282 14.86 14.16 9.26
CA VAL A 282 15.10 13.60 7.93
C VAL A 282 15.37 14.72 6.93
N LYS A 283 16.51 14.63 6.26
CA LYS A 283 16.95 15.64 5.28
C LYS A 283 16.10 15.57 4.01
N ASP A 284 15.65 16.73 3.52
CA ASP A 284 14.88 16.90 2.27
C ASP A 284 13.58 16.06 2.20
N ILE A 285 13.01 15.65 3.34
CA ILE A 285 11.78 14.85 3.38
C ILE A 285 10.61 15.54 2.67
N ASN A 286 10.58 16.87 2.70
CA ASN A 286 9.54 17.67 2.05
C ASN A 286 9.44 17.39 0.55
N LYS A 287 10.58 17.21 -0.13
CA LYS A 287 10.61 16.94 -1.57
C LYS A 287 10.08 15.54 -1.88
N ALA A 288 10.41 14.56 -1.04
CA ALA A 288 9.93 13.21 -1.21
C ALA A 288 8.41 13.12 -0.97
N MET A 289 7.92 13.75 0.10
CA MET A 289 6.47 13.77 0.39
C MET A 289 5.68 14.54 -0.67
N LEU A 290 6.23 15.62 -1.22
CA LEU A 290 5.56 16.34 -2.30
C LEU A 290 5.54 15.53 -3.59
N ALA A 291 6.63 14.81 -3.92
CA ALA A 291 6.64 13.92 -5.08
C ALA A 291 5.63 12.79 -4.94
N ASP A 292 5.49 12.26 -3.73
CA ASP A 292 4.53 11.21 -3.36
C ASP A 292 3.09 11.73 -3.49
N SER A 293 2.75 12.86 -2.87
CA SER A 293 1.40 13.43 -2.95
C SER A 293 0.97 13.83 -4.37
N VAL A 294 1.90 14.31 -5.20
CA VAL A 294 1.60 14.52 -6.65
C VAL A 294 1.37 13.17 -7.34
N GLY A 295 2.12 12.13 -6.96
CA GLY A 295 1.89 10.77 -7.44
C GLY A 295 0.50 10.25 -7.07
N SER A 296 0.02 10.50 -5.85
CA SER A 296 -1.32 10.12 -5.38
C SER A 296 -2.43 10.79 -6.23
N VAL A 297 -2.31 12.09 -6.49
CA VAL A 297 -3.25 12.80 -7.38
C VAL A 297 -3.21 12.20 -8.79
N ALA A 298 -2.02 11.96 -9.33
CA ALA A 298 -1.87 11.38 -10.67
C ALA A 298 -2.44 9.96 -10.75
N GLY A 299 -2.27 9.14 -9.71
CA GLY A 299 -2.86 7.80 -9.62
C GLY A 299 -4.38 7.83 -9.76
N ALA A 300 -5.06 8.67 -8.98
CA ALA A 300 -6.50 8.85 -9.05
C ALA A 300 -6.97 9.31 -10.44
N MET A 301 -6.26 10.28 -11.06
CA MET A 301 -6.57 10.77 -12.40
C MET A 301 -6.36 9.72 -13.49
N MET A 302 -5.46 8.75 -13.28
CA MET A 302 -5.19 7.66 -14.22
C MET A 302 -6.09 6.45 -14.03
N GLY A 303 -6.93 6.40 -12.99
CA GLY A 303 -7.85 5.30 -12.72
C GLY A 303 -7.28 4.20 -11.82
N THR A 304 -6.35 4.57 -10.92
CA THR A 304 -5.89 3.71 -9.84
C THR A 304 -5.97 4.47 -8.49
N THR A 305 -5.58 3.83 -7.40
CA THR A 305 -5.60 4.45 -6.07
C THR A 305 -4.42 5.39 -5.85
N THR A 306 -4.30 5.95 -4.64
CA THR A 306 -3.17 6.80 -4.27
C THR A 306 -1.85 6.05 -4.41
N VAL A 307 -0.86 6.74 -4.96
CA VAL A 307 0.51 6.22 -5.11
C VAL A 307 1.30 6.60 -3.87
N THR A 308 1.96 5.64 -3.24
CA THR A 308 2.76 5.84 -2.02
C THR A 308 4.19 5.37 -2.19
N SER A 309 5.07 5.82 -1.30
CA SER A 309 6.47 5.39 -1.24
C SER A 309 6.57 3.95 -0.72
N TYR A 310 7.43 3.13 -1.34
CA TYR A 310 7.58 1.70 -1.02
C TYR A 310 8.79 1.43 -0.13
N VAL A 311 8.57 0.68 0.95
CA VAL A 311 9.63 0.28 1.91
C VAL A 311 10.68 -0.64 1.26
N GLU A 312 10.31 -1.37 0.22
CA GLU A 312 11.19 -2.18 -0.64
C GLU A 312 12.32 -1.36 -1.26
N SER A 313 12.17 -0.05 -1.36
CA SER A 313 13.24 0.88 -1.76
C SER A 313 14.49 0.74 -0.90
N GLY A 314 14.32 0.28 0.35
CA GLY A 314 15.44 -0.05 1.23
C GLY A 314 16.39 -1.10 0.65
N ALA A 315 15.91 -2.00 -0.22
CA ALA A 315 16.75 -2.98 -0.89
C ALA A 315 17.69 -2.32 -1.91
N GLY A 316 17.19 -1.39 -2.72
CA GLY A 316 18.02 -0.60 -3.64
C GLY A 316 18.99 0.33 -2.92
N VAL A 317 18.57 0.94 -1.82
CA VAL A 317 19.47 1.74 -0.96
C VAL A 317 20.63 0.89 -0.45
N LYS A 318 20.35 -0.32 0.06
CA LYS A 318 21.38 -1.28 0.48
C LYS A 318 22.27 -1.74 -0.67
N ALA A 319 21.76 -1.77 -1.91
CA ALA A 319 22.54 -2.06 -3.11
C ALA A 319 23.38 -0.86 -3.61
N GLY A 320 23.30 0.29 -2.93
CA GLY A 320 24.12 1.47 -3.19
C GLY A 320 23.40 2.66 -3.82
N GLY A 321 22.08 2.61 -3.98
CA GLY A 321 21.27 3.71 -4.50
C GLY A 321 21.28 4.92 -3.57
N LYS A 322 21.55 6.10 -4.12
CA LYS A 322 21.70 7.35 -3.35
C LYS A 322 20.99 8.54 -3.98
N THR A 323 20.57 8.40 -5.22
CA THR A 323 20.02 9.53 -5.98
C THR A 323 18.71 9.17 -6.66
N GLY A 324 18.02 10.18 -7.20
CA GLY A 324 16.82 10.00 -7.99
C GLY A 324 17.03 9.18 -9.28
N MET A 325 18.27 8.91 -9.69
CA MET A 325 18.54 8.01 -10.82
C MET A 325 18.02 6.59 -10.53
N THR A 326 18.12 6.12 -9.29
CA THR A 326 17.50 4.87 -8.84
C THR A 326 16.00 4.88 -9.14
N SER A 327 15.28 5.95 -8.76
CA SER A 327 13.83 6.10 -9.04
C SER A 327 13.53 6.16 -10.53
N LEU A 328 14.37 6.82 -11.32
CA LEU A 328 14.23 6.87 -12.78
C LEU A 328 14.29 5.47 -13.40
N VAL A 329 15.25 4.65 -12.97
CA VAL A 329 15.39 3.26 -13.44
C VAL A 329 14.16 2.43 -13.09
N ILE A 330 13.63 2.58 -11.87
CA ILE A 330 12.41 1.89 -11.44
C ILE A 330 11.25 2.25 -12.38
N GLY A 331 11.00 3.54 -12.60
CA GLY A 331 9.92 4.00 -13.47
C GLY A 331 10.05 3.49 -14.92
N LEU A 332 11.26 3.45 -15.47
CA LEU A 332 11.51 2.92 -16.83
C LEU A 332 11.26 1.41 -16.90
N LEU A 333 11.64 0.65 -15.88
CA LEU A 333 11.40 -0.79 -15.84
C LEU A 333 9.89 -1.11 -15.70
N PHE A 334 9.15 -0.36 -14.88
CA PHE A 334 7.70 -0.48 -14.84
C PHE A 334 7.08 -0.16 -16.19
N LEU A 335 7.49 0.93 -16.83
CA LEU A 335 6.97 1.31 -18.14
C LEU A 335 7.21 0.23 -19.20
N ALA A 336 8.34 -0.47 -19.14
CA ALA A 336 8.62 -1.61 -20.02
C ALA A 336 7.66 -2.79 -19.81
N CYS A 337 7.08 -2.92 -18.60
CA CYS A 337 6.15 -3.98 -18.26
C CYS A 337 4.71 -3.74 -18.78
N ILE A 338 4.41 -2.60 -19.39
CA ILE A 338 3.05 -2.25 -19.83
C ILE A 338 2.43 -3.26 -20.81
N PHE A 339 3.26 -4.00 -21.52
CA PHE A 339 2.85 -5.01 -22.50
C PHE A 339 2.52 -6.38 -21.90
N PHE A 340 2.77 -6.61 -20.59
CA PHE A 340 2.63 -7.93 -19.94
C PHE A 340 1.26 -8.16 -19.29
N ALA A 341 0.22 -7.45 -19.73
CA ALA A 341 -1.15 -7.64 -19.23
C ALA A 341 -1.66 -9.10 -19.40
N PRO A 342 -1.43 -9.82 -20.52
CA PRO A 342 -1.86 -11.21 -20.64
C PRO A 342 -1.19 -12.15 -19.63
N LEU A 343 0.07 -11.88 -19.28
CA LEU A 343 0.77 -12.61 -18.22
C LEU A 343 0.08 -12.37 -16.86
N ALA A 344 -0.29 -11.14 -16.57
CA ALA A 344 -0.97 -10.77 -15.33
C ALA A 344 -2.34 -11.47 -15.18
N THR A 345 -3.14 -11.54 -16.26
CA THR A 345 -4.44 -12.26 -16.26
C THR A 345 -4.31 -13.78 -16.29
N SER A 346 -3.10 -14.31 -16.44
CA SER A 346 -2.85 -15.78 -16.43
C SER A 346 -2.51 -16.29 -15.04
N LEU A 347 -2.27 -15.43 -14.07
CA LEU A 347 -1.85 -15.83 -12.72
C LEU A 347 -3.02 -16.47 -11.95
N PRO A 348 -2.83 -17.63 -11.32
CA PRO A 348 -3.84 -18.22 -10.46
C PRO A 348 -4.06 -17.35 -9.21
N LYS A 349 -5.31 -17.06 -8.87
CA LYS A 349 -5.67 -16.21 -7.73
C LYS A 349 -5.05 -16.67 -6.41
N GLN A 350 -4.90 -17.98 -6.19
CA GLN A 350 -4.31 -18.53 -4.98
C GLN A 350 -2.83 -18.17 -4.82
N ILE A 351 -2.13 -17.98 -5.94
CA ILE A 351 -0.72 -17.54 -5.95
C ILE A 351 -0.63 -16.05 -5.65
N ASP A 352 -1.52 -15.23 -6.21
CA ASP A 352 -1.62 -13.81 -5.88
C ASP A 352 -1.99 -13.58 -4.42
N GLY A 353 -2.93 -14.37 -3.89
CA GLY A 353 -3.29 -14.38 -2.47
C GLY A 353 -2.11 -14.69 -1.55
N ALA A 354 -1.24 -15.63 -1.95
CA ALA A 354 -0.02 -15.96 -1.21
C ALA A 354 0.97 -14.79 -1.15
N ALA A 355 1.12 -14.06 -2.25
CA ALA A 355 1.95 -12.84 -2.27
C ALA A 355 1.35 -11.75 -1.37
N LEU A 356 0.03 -11.56 -1.38
CA LEU A 356 -0.66 -10.61 -0.50
C LEU A 356 -0.50 -10.99 0.98
N LEU A 357 -0.60 -12.28 1.31
CA LEU A 357 -0.36 -12.79 2.66
C LEU A 357 1.09 -12.53 3.10
N PHE A 358 2.07 -12.66 2.22
CA PHE A 358 3.45 -12.30 2.55
C PHE A 358 3.62 -10.80 2.79
N VAL A 359 3.00 -9.95 1.99
CA VAL A 359 3.00 -8.49 2.21
C VAL A 359 2.43 -8.14 3.58
N SER A 360 1.38 -8.84 4.03
CA SER A 360 0.81 -8.64 5.36
C SER A 360 1.82 -8.86 6.49
N VAL A 361 2.72 -9.84 6.34
CA VAL A 361 3.79 -10.11 7.31
C VAL A 361 4.73 -8.91 7.45
N LEU A 362 5.01 -8.19 6.35
CA LEU A 362 5.86 -7.00 6.39
C LEU A 362 5.22 -5.86 7.17
N PHE A 363 3.90 -5.68 7.06
CA PHE A 363 3.15 -4.67 7.81
C PHE A 363 3.11 -4.97 9.33
N VAL A 364 2.96 -6.22 9.70
CA VAL A 364 2.87 -6.63 11.12
C VAL A 364 4.23 -6.63 11.82
N ARG A 365 5.33 -6.63 11.08
CA ARG A 365 6.70 -6.79 11.61
C ARG A 365 7.06 -5.83 12.75
N ASN A 366 6.52 -4.61 12.74
CA ASN A 366 6.89 -3.57 13.70
C ASN A 366 6.05 -3.61 14.99
N ILE A 367 5.21 -4.63 15.19
CA ILE A 367 4.36 -4.80 16.38
C ILE A 367 5.19 -4.87 17.69
N THR A 368 6.44 -5.33 17.60
CA THR A 368 7.36 -5.40 18.74
C THR A 368 7.73 -4.05 19.34
N ASP A 369 7.54 -2.98 18.58
CA ASP A 369 7.85 -1.61 18.98
C ASP A 369 6.68 -0.89 19.69
N ILE A 370 5.55 -1.57 19.87
CA ILE A 370 4.40 -1.09 20.67
C ILE A 370 4.79 -1.12 22.15
N GLU A 371 4.36 -0.09 22.89
CA GLU A 371 4.57 -0.02 24.35
C GLU A 371 3.59 -0.95 25.07
N TRP A 372 3.93 -2.24 25.15
CA TRP A 372 3.06 -3.29 25.70
C TRP A 372 2.83 -3.17 27.19
N ASP A 373 3.78 -2.62 27.92
CA ASP A 373 3.69 -2.45 29.38
C ASP A 373 2.70 -1.36 29.81
N ASP A 374 2.41 -0.38 28.95
CA ASP A 374 1.34 0.61 29.18
C ASP A 374 0.05 0.18 28.47
N ILE A 375 -0.92 -0.30 29.26
CA ILE A 375 -2.23 -0.70 28.75
C ILE A 375 -2.98 0.44 28.04
N ALA A 376 -2.71 1.70 28.41
CA ALA A 376 -3.31 2.86 27.76
C ALA A 376 -2.77 3.13 26.35
N GLU A 377 -1.59 2.61 26.05
CA GLU A 377 -0.98 2.67 24.72
C GLU A 377 -1.28 1.39 23.92
N SER A 378 -1.20 0.22 24.57
CA SER A 378 -1.35 -1.07 23.88
C SER A 378 -2.79 -1.43 23.54
N ALA A 379 -3.77 -1.15 24.41
CA ALA A 379 -5.17 -1.52 24.17
C ALA A 379 -5.79 -0.85 22.94
N PRO A 380 -5.63 0.46 22.67
CA PRO A 380 -6.10 1.06 21.41
C PRO A 380 -5.39 0.49 20.17
N ALA A 381 -4.09 0.17 20.28
CA ALA A 381 -3.35 -0.45 19.19
C ALA A 381 -3.90 -1.86 18.86
N ILE A 382 -4.19 -2.67 19.89
CA ILE A 382 -4.83 -3.99 19.74
C ILE A 382 -6.22 -3.85 19.11
N LEU A 383 -7.02 -2.86 19.54
CA LEU A 383 -8.34 -2.62 18.95
C LEU A 383 -8.25 -2.33 17.45
N ALA A 384 -7.28 -1.50 17.01
CA ALA A 384 -7.05 -1.29 15.59
C ALA A 384 -6.74 -2.61 14.86
N MET A 385 -5.82 -3.39 15.42
CA MET A 385 -5.35 -4.65 14.83
C MET A 385 -6.46 -5.70 14.68
N ILE A 386 -7.36 -5.79 15.64
CA ILE A 386 -8.44 -6.78 15.64
C ILE A 386 -9.66 -6.28 14.87
N ALA A 387 -10.03 -5.02 15.03
CA ALA A 387 -11.24 -4.49 14.41
C ALA A 387 -11.15 -4.43 12.89
N MET A 388 -10.01 -4.10 12.31
CA MET A 388 -9.87 -4.01 10.86
C MET A 388 -10.23 -5.31 10.13
N PRO A 389 -9.62 -6.47 10.43
CA PRO A 389 -9.99 -7.71 9.77
C PRO A 389 -11.39 -8.21 10.14
N LEU A 390 -11.83 -8.03 11.40
CA LEU A 390 -13.13 -8.56 11.87
C LEU A 390 -14.32 -7.74 11.37
N THR A 391 -14.17 -6.42 11.16
CA THR A 391 -15.23 -5.58 10.60
C THR A 391 -15.09 -5.42 9.08
N TYR A 392 -14.07 -6.03 8.49
CA TYR A 392 -13.71 -5.89 7.08
C TYR A 392 -13.56 -4.42 6.65
N SER A 393 -13.09 -3.57 7.57
CA SER A 393 -13.00 -2.12 7.39
C SER A 393 -11.81 -1.50 8.12
N ILE A 394 -10.90 -0.91 7.36
CA ILE A 394 -9.78 -0.13 7.92
C ILE A 394 -10.30 1.11 8.67
N SER A 395 -11.32 1.77 8.13
CA SER A 395 -11.94 2.95 8.77
C SER A 395 -12.43 2.66 10.18
N ASN A 396 -13.15 1.53 10.35
CA ASN A 396 -13.67 1.13 11.66
C ASN A 396 -12.55 0.88 12.65
N GLY A 397 -11.47 0.21 12.22
CA GLY A 397 -10.32 -0.02 13.08
C GLY A 397 -9.62 1.26 13.51
N ILE A 398 -9.40 2.19 12.59
CA ILE A 398 -8.83 3.52 12.88
C ILE A 398 -9.75 4.28 13.87
N ALA A 399 -11.04 4.33 13.58
CA ALA A 399 -12.01 5.04 14.41
C ALA A 399 -12.06 4.49 15.84
N LEU A 400 -12.17 3.18 15.99
CA LEU A 400 -12.18 2.52 17.32
C LEU A 400 -10.88 2.76 18.09
N ALA A 401 -9.74 2.75 17.41
CA ALA A 401 -8.46 3.01 18.03
C ALA A 401 -8.35 4.45 18.56
N PHE A 402 -8.73 5.45 17.77
CA PHE A 402 -8.68 6.85 18.21
C PHE A 402 -9.70 7.15 19.31
N VAL A 403 -10.93 6.65 19.17
CA VAL A 403 -11.98 6.83 20.19
C VAL A 403 -11.57 6.20 21.51
N SER A 404 -11.11 4.94 21.50
CA SER A 404 -10.65 4.28 22.73
C SER A 404 -9.45 4.98 23.35
N TYR A 405 -8.47 5.39 22.55
CA TYR A 405 -7.31 6.14 23.04
C TYR A 405 -7.72 7.46 23.70
N ALA A 406 -8.56 8.25 23.04
CA ALA A 406 -9.05 9.52 23.57
C ALA A 406 -9.80 9.35 24.90
N LEU A 407 -10.70 8.36 24.98
CA LEU A 407 -11.45 8.05 26.19
C LEU A 407 -10.54 7.59 27.33
N ILE A 408 -9.60 6.68 27.06
CA ILE A 408 -8.64 6.21 28.07
C ILE A 408 -7.83 7.39 28.62
N LYS A 409 -7.29 8.27 27.77
CA LYS A 409 -6.53 9.43 28.23
C LYS A 409 -7.38 10.44 28.99
N LEU A 410 -8.65 10.60 28.62
CA LEU A 410 -9.59 11.46 29.33
C LEU A 410 -9.87 10.93 30.75
N PHE A 411 -10.24 9.65 30.88
CA PHE A 411 -10.60 9.07 32.16
C PHE A 411 -9.40 8.77 33.09
N THR A 412 -8.18 8.66 32.51
CA THR A 412 -6.94 8.52 33.31
C THR A 412 -6.32 9.85 33.71
N GLY A 413 -6.97 10.98 33.44
CA GLY A 413 -6.49 12.31 33.82
C GLY A 413 -5.31 12.82 32.99
N LYS A 414 -4.96 12.15 31.88
CA LYS A 414 -3.87 12.53 30.96
C LYS A 414 -4.33 13.42 29.80
N PHE A 415 -5.48 14.07 29.93
CA PHE A 415 -6.06 14.94 28.90
C PHE A 415 -5.08 16.06 28.48
N SER A 416 -4.47 16.76 29.46
CA SER A 416 -3.59 17.90 29.19
C SER A 416 -2.28 17.54 28.47
N THR A 417 -1.87 16.28 28.55
CA THR A 417 -0.63 15.78 27.92
C THR A 417 -0.88 15.14 26.55
N THR A 418 -2.15 14.99 26.16
CA THR A 418 -2.56 14.35 24.91
C THR A 418 -2.79 15.42 23.83
N SER A 419 -2.29 15.19 22.63
CA SER A 419 -2.46 16.14 21.53
C SER A 419 -3.93 16.40 21.21
N PRO A 420 -4.34 17.67 21.00
CA PRO A 420 -5.71 18.00 20.58
C PRO A 420 -6.14 17.29 19.28
N ALA A 421 -5.21 16.95 18.39
CA ALA A 421 -5.50 16.22 17.16
C ALA A 421 -6.18 14.88 17.43
N ILE A 422 -5.80 14.17 18.51
CA ILE A 422 -6.39 12.88 18.86
C ILE A 422 -7.87 13.04 19.20
N PHE A 423 -8.22 14.06 19.98
CA PHE A 423 -9.63 14.34 20.36
C PHE A 423 -10.44 14.77 19.14
N ILE A 424 -9.88 15.59 18.25
CA ILE A 424 -10.53 16.00 16.99
C ILE A 424 -10.83 14.76 16.14
N ILE A 425 -9.85 13.88 15.93
CA ILE A 425 -10.01 12.66 15.17
C ILE A 425 -11.04 11.73 15.81
N ALA A 426 -10.98 11.58 17.15
CA ALA A 426 -11.95 10.75 17.88
C ALA A 426 -13.38 11.27 17.73
N ILE A 427 -13.59 12.59 17.84
CA ILE A 427 -14.91 13.22 17.64
C ILE A 427 -15.40 13.00 16.20
N LEU A 428 -14.56 13.23 15.20
CA LEU A 428 -14.90 12.98 13.81
C LEU A 428 -15.26 11.50 13.56
N SER A 429 -14.56 10.58 14.22
CA SER A 429 -14.83 9.14 14.15
C SER A 429 -16.19 8.79 14.77
N VAL A 430 -16.55 9.39 15.90
CA VAL A 430 -17.88 9.19 16.52
C VAL A 430 -18.99 9.74 15.64
N ILE A 431 -18.79 10.92 15.05
CA ILE A 431 -19.75 11.51 14.10
C ILE A 431 -19.92 10.58 12.89
N SER A 432 -18.84 10.03 12.37
CA SER A 432 -18.87 9.08 11.27
C SER A 432 -19.72 7.84 11.58
N PHE A 433 -19.58 7.27 12.77
CA PHE A 433 -20.42 6.14 13.21
C PHE A 433 -21.90 6.51 13.42
N ALA A 434 -22.21 7.77 13.71
CA ALA A 434 -23.57 8.22 13.91
C ALA A 434 -24.28 8.54 12.57
N VAL A 435 -23.53 8.78 11.49
CA VAL A 435 -24.03 9.12 10.15
C VAL A 435 -24.05 7.92 9.21
N ALA A 436 -23.23 6.90 9.47
CA ALA A 436 -23.21 5.63 8.74
C ALA A 436 -24.39 4.75 9.14
#